data_234403f9623c89378d663a8d1406b544
#
_entry.id   234403f9623c89378d663a8d1406b544
#
_cell.length_a   1.000
_cell.length_b   1.000
_cell.length_c   1.000
_cell.angle_alpha   90.00
_cell.angle_beta   90.00
_cell.angle_gamma   90.00
#
_symmetry.space_group_name_H-M   'P 1'
#
loop_
_entity.id
_entity.type
_entity.pdbx_description
1 polymer ?
#
loop_
_entity_poly.entity_id
_entity_poly.type
_entity_poly.pdbx_seq_one_letter_code
_entity_poly.pdbx_strand_id
1 'polypeptide(L)'
;MSTHYFITGISTEVGKTICSAVITEALEADYFKPVQAGDLDYGDRDKIRDLITNTKSMIYTPSYELKYPISPHAAAARSGVEIDIEQIIRPKTTNRLVIEGAGGLLVPLNQKETIADLIEASDKVILVSRHYLGSINHSLLSIQYLNSKGIRPYILFNGDENPETESIILKMGNVHLLGRMPELKVIDQQQIKRAADALKASLIEL
;
A
#
# COMPACT_ATOMS: atom_id res chain seq x y z
N MET A 1 -2.59 20.32 7.85
CA MET A 1 -1.81 19.08 8.01
C MET A 1 -1.73 18.42 6.63
N SER A 2 -0.63 17.75 6.31
CA SER A 2 -0.51 17.00 5.04
C SER A 2 -1.45 15.79 5.06
N THR A 3 -2.02 15.43 3.89
CA THR A 3 -2.86 14.24 3.76
C THR A 3 -1.96 13.01 3.62
N HIS A 4 -2.22 11.97 4.41
CA HIS A 4 -1.51 10.70 4.32
C HIS A 4 -2.39 9.63 3.66
N TYR A 5 -1.81 8.83 2.78
CA TYR A 5 -2.44 7.73 2.08
C TYR A 5 -1.76 6.43 2.51
N PHE A 6 -2.48 5.58 3.24
CA PHE A 6 -1.96 4.29 3.68
C PHE A 6 -2.35 3.21 2.69
N ILE A 7 -1.36 2.64 2.00
CA ILE A 7 -1.56 1.60 1.00
C ILE A 7 -1.38 0.24 1.66
N THR A 8 -2.45 -0.53 1.68
CA THR A 8 -2.42 -1.93 2.14
C THR A 8 -2.96 -2.86 1.07
N GLY A 9 -2.79 -4.16 1.25
CA GLY A 9 -3.28 -5.15 0.29
C GLY A 9 -4.12 -6.21 0.95
N ILE A 10 -4.95 -6.88 0.17
CA ILE A 10 -5.69 -8.08 0.64
C ILE A 10 -4.75 -9.27 0.90
N SER A 11 -3.50 -9.20 0.41
CA SER A 11 -2.44 -10.21 0.59
C SER A 11 -1.08 -9.62 0.21
N THR A 12 -0.03 -10.44 0.23
CA THR A 12 1.24 -10.17 -0.46
C THR A 12 1.07 -10.32 -1.98
N GLU A 13 1.99 -9.76 -2.78
CA GLU A 13 2.03 -9.87 -4.25
C GLU A 13 0.77 -9.40 -5.00
N VAL A 14 -0.04 -8.55 -4.36
CA VAL A 14 -1.22 -7.94 -5.00
C VAL A 14 -0.90 -6.65 -5.76
N GLY A 15 0.39 -6.27 -5.85
CA GLY A 15 0.85 -5.11 -6.62
C GLY A 15 0.89 -3.80 -5.84
N LYS A 16 0.98 -3.83 -4.49
CA LYS A 16 1.04 -2.61 -3.66
C LYS A 16 2.10 -1.63 -4.13
N THR A 17 3.32 -2.09 -4.36
CA THR A 17 4.46 -1.21 -4.73
C THR A 17 4.21 -0.48 -6.06
N ILE A 18 3.63 -1.16 -7.05
CA ILE A 18 3.27 -0.53 -8.34
C ILE A 18 2.12 0.46 -8.15
N CYS A 19 1.09 0.10 -7.38
CA CYS A 19 0.01 1.02 -7.03
C CYS A 19 0.55 2.24 -6.23
N SER A 20 1.49 2.02 -5.32
CA SER A 20 2.16 3.10 -4.57
C SER A 20 2.95 4.03 -5.50
N ALA A 21 3.66 3.48 -6.51
CA ALA A 21 4.36 4.28 -7.52
C ALA A 21 3.39 5.18 -8.29
N VAL A 22 2.27 4.60 -8.75
CA VAL A 22 1.22 5.34 -9.47
C VAL A 22 0.60 6.44 -8.61
N ILE A 23 0.28 6.17 -7.35
CA ILE A 23 -0.29 7.15 -6.44
C ILE A 23 0.72 8.26 -6.11
N THR A 24 1.99 7.89 -5.86
CA THR A 24 3.08 8.83 -5.63
C THR A 24 3.29 9.75 -6.82
N GLU A 25 3.30 9.21 -8.04
CA GLU A 25 3.40 10.00 -9.27
C GLU A 25 2.19 10.90 -9.48
N ALA A 26 0.96 10.37 -9.34
CA ALA A 26 -0.28 11.11 -9.57
C ALA A 26 -0.44 12.33 -8.66
N LEU A 27 -0.05 12.17 -7.39
CA LEU A 27 -0.20 13.19 -6.36
C LEU A 27 1.06 14.04 -6.16
N GLU A 28 2.16 13.70 -6.84
CA GLU A 28 3.50 14.25 -6.58
C GLU A 28 3.84 14.17 -5.08
N ALA A 29 3.40 13.05 -4.44
CA ALA A 29 3.48 12.83 -3.01
C ALA A 29 4.85 12.29 -2.61
N ASP A 30 5.21 12.46 -1.35
CA ASP A 30 6.34 11.76 -0.75
C ASP A 30 5.99 10.28 -0.51
N TYR A 31 7.00 9.43 -0.38
CA TYR A 31 6.81 8.00 -0.16
C TYR A 31 7.60 7.50 1.05
N PHE A 32 6.95 6.65 1.84
CA PHE A 32 7.54 5.99 3.00
C PHE A 32 7.05 4.55 3.11
N LYS A 33 7.98 3.61 3.22
CA LYS A 33 7.71 2.22 3.57
C LYS A 33 8.26 1.94 4.96
N PRO A 34 7.40 1.82 5.99
CA PRO A 34 7.85 1.68 7.38
C PRO A 34 8.79 0.50 7.60
N VAL A 35 8.48 -0.65 7.00
CA VAL A 35 9.26 -1.88 7.15
C VAL A 35 9.52 -2.51 5.78
N GLN A 36 10.79 -2.69 5.45
CA GLN A 36 11.27 -3.47 4.31
C GLN A 36 11.78 -4.82 4.82
N ALA A 37 11.23 -5.94 4.33
CA ALA A 37 11.70 -7.29 4.62
C ALA A 37 12.13 -8.00 3.33
N GLY A 38 13.40 -8.30 3.23
CA GLY A 38 14.05 -8.79 2.00
C GLY A 38 14.32 -7.69 0.97
N ASP A 39 14.93 -8.07 -0.14
CA ASP A 39 15.24 -7.21 -1.30
C ASP A 39 15.99 -5.92 -0.93
N LEU A 40 16.94 -5.98 0.02
CA LEU A 40 17.62 -4.78 0.52
C LEU A 40 18.53 -4.12 -0.53
N ASP A 41 19.02 -4.88 -1.51
CA ASP A 41 19.85 -4.35 -2.59
C ASP A 41 19.04 -3.53 -3.61
N TYR A 42 17.75 -3.88 -3.79
CA TYR A 42 16.81 -3.18 -4.66
C TYR A 42 15.39 -3.31 -4.12
N GLY A 43 15.10 -2.55 -3.08
CA GLY A 43 13.84 -2.61 -2.34
C GLY A 43 12.70 -1.83 -3.00
N ASP A 44 11.57 -1.79 -2.31
CA ASP A 44 10.39 -1.12 -2.85
C ASP A 44 10.63 0.39 -3.02
N ARG A 45 11.37 1.03 -2.10
CA ARG A 45 11.74 2.45 -2.24
C ARG A 45 12.56 2.73 -3.52
N ASP A 46 13.44 1.79 -3.90
CA ASP A 46 14.27 1.95 -5.09
C ASP A 46 13.43 1.77 -6.35
N LYS A 47 12.50 0.80 -6.35
CA LYS A 47 11.49 0.63 -7.40
C LYS A 47 10.64 1.90 -7.57
N ILE A 48 10.16 2.49 -6.47
CA ILE A 48 9.39 3.74 -6.53
C ILE A 48 10.23 4.85 -7.16
N ARG A 49 11.49 5.03 -6.71
CA ARG A 49 12.39 6.08 -7.23
C ARG A 49 12.62 5.96 -8.73
N ASP A 50 12.80 4.72 -9.21
CA ASP A 50 13.08 4.45 -10.62
C ASP A 50 11.84 4.57 -11.51
N LEU A 51 10.65 4.37 -10.94
CA LEU A 51 9.38 4.34 -11.67
C LEU A 51 8.67 5.69 -11.76
N ILE A 52 8.87 6.60 -10.82
CA ILE A 52 8.25 7.93 -10.88
C ILE A 52 9.05 8.88 -11.79
N THR A 53 8.37 9.84 -12.39
CA THR A 53 8.98 10.87 -13.25
C THR A 53 9.00 12.24 -12.63
N ASN A 54 8.14 12.48 -11.65
CA ASN A 54 8.09 13.76 -10.97
C ASN A 54 9.33 13.96 -10.08
N THR A 55 9.76 15.21 -9.92
CA THR A 55 10.95 15.58 -9.14
C THR A 55 10.61 16.19 -7.78
N LYS A 56 9.33 16.18 -7.40
CA LYS A 56 8.87 16.80 -6.14
C LYS A 56 8.83 15.80 -4.99
N SER A 57 8.69 14.52 -5.30
CA SER A 57 8.56 13.46 -4.32
C SER A 57 9.86 13.16 -3.58
N MET A 58 9.82 13.15 -2.26
CA MET A 58 10.88 12.62 -1.41
C MET A 58 10.61 11.14 -1.13
N ILE A 59 11.63 10.30 -1.34
CA ILE A 59 11.55 8.85 -1.06
C ILE A 59 12.34 8.57 0.22
N TYR A 60 11.61 8.31 1.30
CA TYR A 60 12.21 8.14 2.62
C TYR A 60 12.75 6.73 2.86
N THR A 61 13.75 6.65 3.72
CA THR A 61 14.32 5.38 4.18
C THR A 61 13.35 4.68 5.11
N PRO A 62 13.17 3.35 5.01
CA PRO A 62 12.39 2.58 5.97
C PRO A 62 12.89 2.73 7.41
N SER A 63 12.00 2.61 8.39
CA SER A 63 12.41 2.54 9.82
C SER A 63 13.11 1.22 10.12
N TYR A 64 12.68 0.12 9.48
CA TYR A 64 13.29 -1.20 9.59
C TYR A 64 13.62 -1.77 8.21
N GLU A 65 14.88 -2.16 8.02
CA GLU A 65 15.37 -2.90 6.86
C GLU A 65 15.83 -4.28 7.34
N LEU A 66 15.06 -5.32 6.98
CA LEU A 66 15.23 -6.68 7.48
C LEU A 66 15.73 -7.59 6.35
N LYS A 67 16.75 -8.37 6.61
CA LYS A 67 17.47 -9.16 5.59
C LYS A 67 16.60 -10.24 4.91
N TYR A 68 15.65 -10.83 5.62
CA TYR A 68 14.96 -12.03 5.14
C TYR A 68 13.64 -11.68 4.45
N PRO A 69 13.35 -12.21 3.23
CA PRO A 69 12.10 -11.98 2.50
C PRO A 69 10.97 -12.85 3.05
N ILE A 70 10.61 -12.64 4.29
CA ILE A 70 9.53 -13.30 5.02
C ILE A 70 8.71 -12.27 5.79
N SER A 71 7.71 -12.71 6.56
CA SER A 71 6.92 -11.77 7.37
C SER A 71 7.79 -10.94 8.31
N PRO A 72 7.47 -9.65 8.53
CA PRO A 72 8.29 -8.71 9.31
C PRO A 72 8.74 -9.25 10.66
N HIS A 73 7.81 -9.77 11.48
CA HIS A 73 8.14 -10.32 12.80
C HIS A 73 9.18 -11.45 12.74
N ALA A 74 9.04 -12.35 11.75
CA ALA A 74 9.97 -13.46 11.60
C ALA A 74 11.33 -13.00 11.03
N ALA A 75 11.32 -12.03 10.12
CA ALA A 75 12.54 -11.41 9.59
C ALA A 75 13.31 -10.68 10.69
N ALA A 76 12.61 -9.94 11.56
CA ALA A 76 13.18 -9.26 12.71
C ALA A 76 13.79 -10.26 13.69
N ALA A 77 13.04 -11.30 14.08
CA ALA A 77 13.52 -12.34 15.00
C ALA A 77 14.79 -13.03 14.46
N ARG A 78 14.84 -13.36 13.16
CA ARG A 78 16.04 -13.92 12.52
C ARG A 78 17.22 -12.96 12.43
N SER A 79 16.93 -11.66 12.45
CA SER A 79 17.95 -10.59 12.45
C SER A 79 18.39 -10.19 13.87
N GLY A 80 17.85 -10.83 14.92
CA GLY A 80 18.15 -10.52 16.31
C GLY A 80 17.59 -9.17 16.78
N VAL A 81 16.52 -8.67 16.13
CA VAL A 81 15.84 -7.42 16.49
C VAL A 81 14.36 -7.67 16.74
N GLU A 82 13.73 -6.79 17.49
CA GLU A 82 12.27 -6.73 17.65
C GLU A 82 11.76 -5.42 17.04
N ILE A 83 10.67 -5.49 16.29
CA ILE A 83 10.05 -4.29 15.75
C ILE A 83 9.22 -3.64 16.85
N ASP A 84 9.58 -2.42 17.19
CA ASP A 84 8.83 -1.53 18.07
C ASP A 84 8.10 -0.49 17.20
N ILE A 85 6.78 -0.48 17.22
CA ILE A 85 5.99 0.44 16.38
C ILE A 85 6.18 1.90 16.83
N GLU A 86 6.53 2.16 18.09
CA GLU A 86 6.81 3.51 18.58
C GLU A 86 8.08 4.09 17.94
N GLN A 87 8.98 3.24 17.44
CA GLN A 87 10.17 3.65 16.69
C GLN A 87 9.89 3.85 15.20
N ILE A 88 8.69 3.49 14.71
CA ILE A 88 8.27 3.73 13.34
C ILE A 88 7.71 5.16 13.25
N ILE A 89 8.60 6.12 13.12
CA ILE A 89 8.25 7.54 13.05
C ILE A 89 8.02 7.92 11.60
N ARG A 90 6.81 8.40 11.31
CA ARG A 90 6.49 8.93 9.98
C ARG A 90 7.34 10.17 9.66
N PRO A 91 7.83 10.30 8.43
CA PRO A 91 8.57 11.48 8.01
C PRO A 91 7.76 12.77 8.21
N LYS A 92 8.42 13.80 8.72
CA LYS A 92 7.83 15.15 8.80
C LYS A 92 7.91 15.80 7.42
N THR A 93 6.78 15.95 6.77
CA THR A 93 6.67 16.61 5.47
C THR A 93 5.46 17.54 5.42
N THR A 94 5.53 18.56 4.60
CA THR A 94 4.40 19.43 4.23
C THR A 94 3.67 18.91 2.99
N ASN A 95 4.27 17.95 2.28
CA ASN A 95 3.68 17.32 1.12
C ASN A 95 2.71 16.19 1.54
N ARG A 96 1.90 15.69 0.60
CA ARG A 96 1.16 14.44 0.77
C ARG A 96 2.14 13.29 1.00
N LEU A 97 1.76 12.29 1.78
CA LEU A 97 2.61 11.15 2.07
C LEU A 97 1.91 9.84 1.72
N VAL A 98 2.51 9.05 0.85
CA VAL A 98 2.13 7.66 0.57
C VAL A 98 2.90 6.75 1.51
N ILE A 99 2.17 5.97 2.33
CA ILE A 99 2.74 5.03 3.28
C ILE A 99 2.39 3.61 2.81
N GLU A 100 3.38 2.79 2.52
CA GLU A 100 3.16 1.42 2.04
C GLU A 100 3.34 0.38 3.14
N GLY A 101 2.28 -0.36 3.47
CA GLY A 101 2.34 -1.50 4.38
C GLY A 101 3.04 -2.72 3.77
N ALA A 102 3.49 -3.62 4.61
CA ALA A 102 4.11 -4.90 4.22
C ALA A 102 3.10 -6.05 4.27
N GLY A 103 2.79 -6.67 3.14
CA GLY A 103 1.78 -7.73 3.06
C GLY A 103 0.35 -7.23 3.23
N GLY A 104 -0.46 -7.96 3.99
CA GLY A 104 -1.85 -7.58 4.33
C GLY A 104 -1.97 -6.96 5.72
N LEU A 105 -3.18 -6.55 6.08
CA LEU A 105 -3.47 -5.81 7.33
C LEU A 105 -2.99 -6.52 8.60
N LEU A 106 -3.24 -7.82 8.72
CA LEU A 106 -2.94 -8.61 9.92
C LEU A 106 -1.57 -9.29 9.86
N VAL A 107 -0.68 -8.84 8.97
CA VAL A 107 0.72 -9.31 8.97
C VAL A 107 1.38 -8.78 10.25
N PRO A 108 1.93 -9.68 11.11
CA PRO A 108 2.49 -9.27 12.38
C PRO A 108 3.82 -8.54 12.21
N LEU A 109 3.96 -7.46 12.96
CA LEU A 109 5.22 -6.72 13.14
C LEU A 109 6.03 -7.32 14.30
N ASN A 110 5.34 -7.67 15.38
CA ASN A 110 5.87 -8.34 16.57
C ASN A 110 4.81 -9.28 17.17
N GLN A 111 4.92 -9.63 18.47
CA GLN A 111 4.00 -10.54 19.17
C GLN A 111 2.62 -9.93 19.48
N LYS A 112 2.44 -8.62 19.31
CA LYS A 112 1.24 -7.88 19.73
C LYS A 112 0.61 -7.09 18.60
N GLU A 113 1.43 -6.58 17.69
CA GLU A 113 1.03 -5.56 16.73
C GLU A 113 1.19 -6.05 15.29
N THR A 114 0.36 -5.52 14.42
CA THR A 114 0.25 -5.84 13.01
C THR A 114 0.47 -4.60 12.13
N ILE A 115 0.52 -4.79 10.84
CA ILE A 115 0.57 -3.67 9.86
C ILE A 115 -0.59 -2.70 10.04
N ALA A 116 -1.77 -3.20 10.43
CA ALA A 116 -2.94 -2.33 10.62
C ALA A 116 -2.77 -1.36 11.81
N ASP A 117 -1.94 -1.69 12.78
CA ASP A 117 -1.69 -0.82 13.95
C ASP A 117 -0.81 0.40 13.58
N LEU A 118 -0.24 0.43 12.37
CA LEU A 118 0.44 1.61 11.81
C LEU A 118 -0.52 2.62 11.18
N ILE A 119 -1.80 2.28 11.01
CA ILE A 119 -2.80 3.15 10.38
C ILE A 119 -3.29 4.18 11.40
N GLU A 120 -3.19 5.45 11.06
CA GLU A 120 -3.75 6.54 11.86
C GLU A 120 -5.17 6.88 11.43
N ALA A 121 -5.98 7.40 12.36
CA ALA A 121 -7.38 7.74 12.09
C ALA A 121 -7.56 8.81 10.99
N SER A 122 -6.53 9.60 10.73
CA SER A 122 -6.52 10.63 9.67
C SER A 122 -6.14 10.10 8.29
N ASP A 123 -5.68 8.85 8.19
CA ASP A 123 -5.21 8.28 6.94
C ASP A 123 -6.35 8.00 5.96
N LYS A 124 -6.10 8.27 4.69
CA LYS A 124 -6.89 7.75 3.57
C LYS A 124 -6.39 6.35 3.25
N VAL A 125 -7.12 5.33 3.68
CA VAL A 125 -6.68 3.94 3.50
C VAL A 125 -7.09 3.43 2.12
N ILE A 126 -6.12 2.98 1.33
CA ILE A 126 -6.33 2.38 0.01
C ILE A 126 -6.01 0.88 0.09
N LEU A 127 -7.04 0.06 -0.12
CA LEU A 127 -6.93 -1.40 -0.14
C LEU A 127 -6.73 -1.88 -1.57
N VAL A 128 -5.54 -2.38 -1.87
CA VAL A 128 -5.22 -2.98 -3.18
C VAL A 128 -5.75 -4.40 -3.21
N SER A 129 -6.60 -4.69 -4.19
CA SER A 129 -7.20 -6.01 -4.43
C SER A 129 -6.88 -6.49 -5.84
N ARG A 130 -6.19 -7.63 -5.93
CA ARG A 130 -5.94 -8.33 -7.20
C ARG A 130 -6.86 -9.54 -7.31
N HIS A 131 -7.29 -9.86 -8.55
CA HIS A 131 -8.16 -11.00 -8.80
C HIS A 131 -7.38 -12.32 -8.81
N TYR A 132 -7.80 -13.26 -7.97
CA TYR A 132 -7.36 -14.65 -7.92
C TYR A 132 -8.42 -15.47 -7.17
N LEU A 133 -8.37 -16.80 -7.24
CA LEU A 133 -9.31 -17.67 -6.52
C LEU A 133 -9.17 -17.46 -5.01
N GLY A 134 -10.21 -16.91 -4.36
CA GLY A 134 -10.23 -16.52 -2.95
C GLY A 134 -10.13 -15.01 -2.71
N SER A 135 -9.88 -14.18 -3.72
CA SER A 135 -9.74 -12.72 -3.57
C SER A 135 -10.99 -12.04 -3.04
N ILE A 136 -12.19 -12.54 -3.36
CA ILE A 136 -13.46 -12.03 -2.80
C ILE A 136 -13.42 -12.15 -1.28
N ASN A 137 -13.12 -13.35 -0.76
CA ASN A 137 -13.02 -13.60 0.68
C ASN A 137 -11.98 -12.70 1.35
N HIS A 138 -10.77 -12.60 0.78
CA HIS A 138 -9.71 -11.78 1.34
C HIS A 138 -10.02 -10.28 1.29
N SER A 139 -10.69 -9.82 0.23
CA SER A 139 -11.16 -8.43 0.14
C SER A 139 -12.20 -8.11 1.21
N LEU A 140 -13.21 -8.96 1.34
CA LEU A 140 -14.29 -8.76 2.31
C LEU A 140 -13.78 -8.84 3.76
N LEU A 141 -12.90 -9.79 4.09
CA LEU A 141 -12.27 -9.87 5.41
C LEU A 141 -11.46 -8.60 5.73
N SER A 142 -10.67 -8.09 4.77
CA SER A 142 -9.89 -6.87 4.94
C SER A 142 -10.79 -5.64 5.14
N ILE A 143 -11.84 -5.51 4.34
CA ILE A 143 -12.82 -4.42 4.44
C ILE A 143 -13.55 -4.47 5.80
N GLN A 144 -14.03 -5.65 6.20
CA GLN A 144 -14.74 -5.83 7.48
C GLN A 144 -13.82 -5.50 8.66
N TYR A 145 -12.56 -5.91 8.62
CA TYR A 145 -11.59 -5.57 9.65
C TYR A 145 -11.40 -4.05 9.76
N LEU A 146 -11.16 -3.35 8.64
CA LEU A 146 -11.01 -1.90 8.63
C LEU A 146 -12.28 -1.20 9.15
N ASN A 147 -13.45 -1.62 8.67
CA ASN A 147 -14.72 -1.06 9.14
C ASN A 147 -14.93 -1.27 10.66
N SER A 148 -14.51 -2.41 11.22
CA SER A 148 -14.58 -2.68 12.67
C SER A 148 -13.69 -1.75 13.50
N LYS A 149 -12.65 -1.18 12.87
CA LYS A 149 -11.76 -0.16 13.47
C LYS A 149 -12.24 1.28 13.19
N GLY A 150 -13.42 1.46 12.57
CA GLY A 150 -13.94 2.77 12.20
C GLY A 150 -13.30 3.38 10.95
N ILE A 151 -12.48 2.61 10.23
CA ILE A 151 -11.77 3.03 9.02
C ILE A 151 -12.57 2.59 7.80
N ARG A 152 -12.96 3.54 6.94
CA ARG A 152 -13.60 3.26 5.65
C ARG A 152 -12.55 3.28 4.54
N PRO A 153 -12.14 2.12 4.01
CA PRO A 153 -11.14 2.11 2.96
C PRO A 153 -11.73 2.50 1.61
N TYR A 154 -10.84 2.88 0.70
CA TYR A 154 -11.10 2.92 -0.74
C TYR A 154 -10.49 1.67 -1.37
N ILE A 155 -11.19 1.01 -2.28
CA ILE A 155 -10.64 -0.17 -2.96
C ILE A 155 -10.06 0.22 -4.32
N LEU A 156 -8.83 -0.21 -4.57
CA LEU A 156 -8.15 -0.11 -5.85
C LEU A 156 -7.98 -1.52 -6.42
N PHE A 157 -8.70 -1.85 -7.48
CA PHE A 157 -8.52 -3.12 -8.16
C PHE A 157 -7.24 -3.10 -9.00
N ASN A 158 -6.47 -4.18 -8.97
CA ASN A 158 -5.25 -4.33 -9.73
C ASN A 158 -5.34 -5.55 -10.64
N GLY A 159 -5.18 -5.33 -11.94
CA GLY A 159 -5.31 -6.32 -13.00
C GLY A 159 -6.52 -6.09 -13.90
N ASP A 160 -6.78 -7.06 -14.78
CA ASP A 160 -7.87 -7.02 -15.73
C ASP A 160 -9.23 -7.00 -15.04
N GLU A 161 -10.22 -6.51 -15.77
CA GLU A 161 -11.57 -6.37 -15.28
C GLU A 161 -12.22 -7.73 -14.97
N ASN A 162 -12.91 -7.82 -13.82
CA ASN A 162 -13.73 -8.97 -13.43
C ASN A 162 -15.02 -8.46 -12.79
N PRO A 163 -16.03 -8.11 -13.64
CA PRO A 163 -17.22 -7.41 -13.17
C PRO A 163 -18.00 -8.13 -12.08
N GLU A 164 -18.12 -9.46 -12.15
CA GLU A 164 -18.84 -10.26 -11.16
C GLU A 164 -18.14 -10.21 -9.79
N THR A 165 -16.81 -10.42 -9.79
CA THR A 165 -15.98 -10.37 -8.59
C THR A 165 -16.00 -8.98 -7.97
N GLU A 166 -15.85 -7.95 -8.77
CA GLU A 166 -15.80 -6.56 -8.27
C GLU A 166 -17.15 -6.09 -7.76
N SER A 167 -18.21 -6.35 -8.53
CA SER A 167 -19.57 -5.99 -8.13
C SER A 167 -19.94 -6.58 -6.76
N ILE A 168 -19.62 -7.86 -6.52
CA ILE A 168 -19.95 -8.49 -5.24
C ILE A 168 -19.09 -7.94 -4.10
N ILE A 169 -17.81 -7.66 -4.33
CA ILE A 169 -16.94 -7.05 -3.32
C ILE A 169 -17.45 -5.65 -2.93
N LEU A 170 -17.76 -4.81 -3.93
CA LEU A 170 -18.27 -3.45 -3.68
C LEU A 170 -19.60 -3.48 -2.93
N LYS A 171 -20.53 -4.34 -3.34
CA LYS A 171 -21.85 -4.45 -2.75
C LYS A 171 -21.80 -4.98 -1.32
N MET A 172 -21.12 -6.12 -1.09
CA MET A 172 -21.06 -6.75 0.23
C MET A 172 -20.13 -6.01 1.19
N GLY A 173 -19.05 -5.45 0.67
CA GLY A 173 -18.08 -4.67 1.45
C GLY A 173 -18.59 -3.28 1.81
N ASN A 174 -19.60 -2.76 1.09
CA ASN A 174 -20.04 -1.37 1.20
C ASN A 174 -18.85 -0.40 1.18
N VAL A 175 -17.98 -0.58 0.19
CA VAL A 175 -16.68 0.10 0.04
C VAL A 175 -16.69 0.98 -1.21
N HIS A 176 -15.98 2.11 -1.15
CA HIS A 176 -15.87 3.00 -2.30
C HIS A 176 -14.79 2.52 -3.28
N LEU A 177 -15.16 2.43 -4.56
CA LEU A 177 -14.21 2.18 -5.63
C LEU A 177 -13.36 3.43 -5.86
N LEU A 178 -12.03 3.31 -5.69
CA LEU A 178 -11.10 4.35 -6.10
C LEU A 178 -10.87 4.32 -7.63
N GLY A 179 -10.71 3.12 -8.17
CA GLY A 179 -10.44 2.90 -9.58
C GLY A 179 -9.79 1.54 -9.82
N ARG A 180 -9.14 1.46 -10.98
CA ARG A 180 -8.44 0.25 -11.43
C ARG A 180 -7.03 0.58 -11.93
N MET A 181 -6.08 -0.25 -11.51
CA MET A 181 -4.78 -0.39 -12.13
C MET A 181 -4.87 -1.49 -13.19
N PRO A 182 -4.72 -1.19 -14.49
CA PRO A 182 -4.68 -2.24 -15.51
C PRO A 182 -3.46 -3.13 -15.32
N GLU A 183 -3.52 -4.36 -15.82
CA GLU A 183 -2.32 -5.20 -15.87
C GLU A 183 -1.27 -4.57 -16.80
N LEU A 184 -0.11 -4.22 -16.24
CA LEU A 184 0.97 -3.60 -16.99
C LEU A 184 1.87 -4.69 -17.57
N LYS A 185 1.90 -4.84 -18.91
CA LYS A 185 2.80 -5.79 -19.61
C LYS A 185 4.28 -5.43 -19.45
N VAL A 186 4.56 -4.15 -19.32
CA VAL A 186 5.88 -3.59 -19.05
C VAL A 186 5.71 -2.61 -17.89
N ILE A 187 6.60 -2.70 -16.91
CA ILE A 187 6.61 -1.79 -15.77
C ILE A 187 7.74 -0.80 -16.02
N ASP A 188 7.39 0.38 -16.50
CA ASP A 188 8.30 1.49 -16.78
C ASP A 188 7.67 2.84 -16.39
N GLN A 189 8.46 3.89 -16.42
CA GLN A 189 8.03 5.24 -16.08
C GLN A 189 6.85 5.71 -16.94
N GLN A 190 6.81 5.35 -18.22
CA GLN A 190 5.74 5.79 -19.12
C GLN A 190 4.40 5.15 -18.76
N GLN A 191 4.39 3.86 -18.41
CA GLN A 191 3.16 3.16 -18.01
C GLN A 191 2.69 3.63 -16.63
N ILE A 192 3.62 3.85 -15.68
CA ILE A 192 3.29 4.44 -14.37
C ILE A 192 2.68 5.83 -14.55
N LYS A 193 3.27 6.69 -15.37
CA LYS A 193 2.74 8.03 -15.65
C LYS A 193 1.33 7.98 -16.26
N ARG A 194 1.08 7.10 -17.23
CA ARG A 194 -0.26 6.92 -17.83
C ARG A 194 -1.29 6.49 -16.81
N ALA A 195 -0.94 5.51 -15.97
CA ALA A 195 -1.83 5.04 -14.90
C ALA A 195 -2.08 6.13 -13.85
N ALA A 196 -1.06 6.90 -13.51
CA ALA A 196 -1.15 8.04 -12.61
C ALA A 196 -2.12 9.11 -13.15
N ASP A 197 -2.00 9.48 -14.42
CA ASP A 197 -2.88 10.46 -15.05
C ASP A 197 -4.34 9.97 -15.06
N ALA A 198 -4.58 8.66 -15.25
CA ALA A 198 -5.92 8.08 -15.22
C ALA A 198 -6.56 8.08 -13.82
N LEU A 199 -5.77 7.89 -12.76
CA LEU A 199 -6.28 7.82 -11.37
C LEU A 199 -6.28 9.19 -10.67
N LYS A 200 -5.61 10.20 -11.23
CA LYS A 200 -5.35 11.48 -10.57
C LYS A 200 -6.61 12.17 -10.07
N ALA A 201 -7.68 12.22 -10.88
CA ALA A 201 -8.94 12.87 -10.51
C ALA A 201 -9.54 12.22 -9.27
N SER A 202 -9.70 10.89 -9.25
CA SER A 202 -10.25 10.13 -8.13
C SER A 202 -9.40 10.29 -6.85
N LEU A 203 -8.07 10.37 -6.98
CA LEU A 203 -7.16 10.52 -5.85
C LEU A 203 -7.22 11.93 -5.22
N ILE A 204 -7.50 12.95 -6.00
CA ILE A 204 -7.62 14.34 -5.51
C ILE A 204 -8.92 14.55 -4.74
N GLU A 205 -9.97 13.80 -5.09
CA GLU A 205 -11.28 13.86 -4.43
C GLU A 205 -11.33 13.18 -3.05
N LEU A 206 -10.30 12.40 -2.68
CA LEU A 206 -10.17 11.80 -1.36
C LEU A 206 -9.81 12.85 -0.29
#